data_6a2ceb1ffc3c79dc558ace2b18446e36
#
_entry.id   6a2ceb1ffc3c79dc558ace2b18446e36
#
_cell.length_a   1.000
_cell.length_b   1.000
_cell.length_c   1.000
_cell.angle_alpha   90.00
_cell.angle_beta   90.00
_cell.angle_gamma   90.00
#
_symmetry.space_group_name_H-M   'P 1'
#
loop_
_entity.id
_entity.type
_entity.pdbx_description
1 polymer ?
#
loop_
_entity_poly.entity_id
_entity_poly.type
_entity_poly.pdbx_seq_one_letter_code
_entity_poly.pdbx_strand_id
1 'polypeptide(L)'
;MKKINYLLKQAGYFEGRRVDIVDILQMYKECGYHYNADQEAFMEKYAYLEIHYNHPIWKEDMLLRLNPIEAQKEITMDVVEEYNEFLQDDLLIIGDIEKENLTLFLSEKGFYYTGYDDCLKNWGDNFETMIKMLVSGEGGELQILDL
;
A
#
# COMPACT_ATOMS: atom_id res chain seq x y z
N MET A 1 -9.92 -16.38 5.08
CA MET A 1 -9.64 -16.41 3.61
C MET A 1 -10.87 -16.06 2.79
N LYS A 2 -12.04 -16.62 3.09
CA LYS A 2 -13.28 -16.30 2.35
C LYS A 2 -13.63 -14.81 2.39
N LYS A 3 -13.42 -14.14 3.53
CA LYS A 3 -13.72 -12.71 3.67
C LYS A 3 -12.82 -11.84 2.80
N ILE A 4 -11.54 -12.20 2.69
CA ILE A 4 -10.59 -11.47 1.86
C ILE A 4 -10.93 -11.62 0.39
N ASN A 5 -11.23 -12.83 -0.05
CA ASN A 5 -11.64 -13.08 -1.43
C ASN A 5 -12.91 -12.30 -1.76
N TYR A 6 -13.85 -12.22 -0.83
CA TYR A 6 -15.07 -11.44 -0.99
C TYR A 6 -14.74 -9.95 -1.15
N LEU A 7 -13.89 -9.39 -0.29
CA LEU A 7 -13.52 -7.98 -0.33
C LEU A 7 -12.82 -7.62 -1.65
N LEU A 8 -11.89 -8.46 -2.10
CA LEU A 8 -11.19 -8.26 -3.36
C LEU A 8 -12.15 -8.34 -4.54
N LYS A 9 -13.05 -9.31 -4.54
CA LYS A 9 -14.04 -9.47 -5.59
C LYS A 9 -14.99 -8.28 -5.65
N GLN A 10 -15.43 -7.78 -4.50
CA GLN A 10 -16.29 -6.59 -4.43
C GLN A 10 -15.56 -5.35 -4.97
N ALA A 11 -14.26 -5.28 -4.83
CA ALA A 11 -13.44 -4.20 -5.36
C ALA A 11 -13.21 -4.30 -6.87
N GLY A 12 -13.59 -5.43 -7.48
CA GLY A 12 -13.42 -5.65 -8.91
C GLY A 12 -12.28 -6.59 -9.28
N TYR A 13 -11.65 -7.21 -8.29
CA TYR A 13 -10.57 -8.16 -8.56
C TYR A 13 -11.11 -9.47 -9.15
N PHE A 14 -10.39 -10.03 -10.11
CA PHE A 14 -10.66 -11.35 -10.66
C PHE A 14 -9.35 -12.05 -11.01
N GLU A 15 -9.38 -13.36 -11.06
CA GLU A 15 -8.21 -14.16 -11.40
C GLU A 15 -7.71 -13.79 -12.80
N GLY A 16 -6.41 -13.52 -12.92
CA GLY A 16 -5.79 -13.12 -14.17
C GLY A 16 -5.93 -11.64 -14.52
N ARG A 17 -6.46 -10.82 -13.60
CA ARG A 17 -6.60 -9.38 -13.80
C ARG A 17 -5.26 -8.75 -14.15
N ARG A 18 -5.27 -7.93 -15.19
CA ARG A 18 -4.09 -7.17 -15.60
C ARG A 18 -4.57 -5.85 -16.20
N VAL A 19 -4.17 -4.75 -15.60
CA VAL A 19 -4.58 -3.40 -16.04
C VAL A 19 -3.39 -2.64 -16.62
N ASP A 20 -3.71 -1.68 -17.47
CA ASP A 20 -2.71 -0.77 -18.02
C ASP A 20 -2.31 0.22 -16.93
N ILE A 21 -1.01 0.27 -16.59
CA ILE A 21 -0.47 1.14 -15.56
C ILE A 21 0.51 2.17 -16.09
N VAL A 22 0.41 2.51 -17.38
CA VAL A 22 1.35 3.44 -18.02
C VAL A 22 1.38 4.78 -17.28
N ASP A 23 0.25 5.30 -16.83
CA ASP A 23 0.20 6.57 -16.09
C ASP A 23 0.87 6.46 -14.72
N ILE A 24 0.74 5.31 -14.08
CA ILE A 24 1.40 5.04 -12.80
C ILE A 24 2.92 5.00 -12.98
N LEU A 25 3.39 4.28 -14.01
CA LEU A 25 4.83 4.18 -14.29
C LEU A 25 5.40 5.55 -14.65
N GLN A 26 4.64 6.37 -15.37
CA GLN A 26 5.07 7.73 -15.70
C GLN A 26 5.20 8.58 -14.43
N MET A 27 4.25 8.48 -13.50
CA MET A 27 4.33 9.18 -12.21
C MET A 27 5.55 8.74 -11.42
N TYR A 28 5.84 7.44 -11.36
CA TYR A 28 7.02 6.93 -10.68
C TYR A 28 8.29 7.55 -11.24
N LYS A 29 8.40 7.61 -12.57
CA LYS A 29 9.54 8.19 -13.23
C LYS A 29 9.70 9.68 -12.91
N GLU A 30 8.59 10.42 -12.96
CA GLU A 30 8.60 11.87 -12.70
C GLU A 30 8.94 12.20 -11.25
N CYS A 31 8.48 11.36 -10.31
CA CYS A 31 8.73 11.57 -8.88
C CYS A 31 10.04 10.99 -8.38
N GLY A 32 10.73 10.20 -9.19
CA GLY A 32 12.02 9.63 -8.81
C GLY A 32 11.95 8.28 -8.10
N TYR A 33 10.82 7.58 -8.21
CA TYR A 33 10.71 6.22 -7.66
C TYR A 33 11.40 5.21 -8.57
N HIS A 34 12.03 4.23 -7.95
CA HIS A 34 12.56 3.05 -8.63
C HIS A 34 11.67 1.86 -8.32
N TYR A 35 11.49 0.97 -9.28
CA TYR A 35 10.68 -0.23 -9.07
C TYR A 35 11.30 -1.41 -9.82
N ASN A 36 11.07 -2.60 -9.27
CA ASN A 36 11.51 -3.86 -9.89
C ASN A 36 10.34 -4.56 -10.58
N ALA A 37 10.61 -5.70 -11.21
CA ALA A 37 9.61 -6.46 -11.95
C ALA A 37 8.47 -6.95 -11.05
N ASP A 38 8.76 -7.34 -9.81
CA ASP A 38 7.75 -7.84 -8.89
C ASP A 38 6.78 -6.72 -8.46
N GLN A 39 7.31 -5.53 -8.21
CA GLN A 39 6.50 -4.36 -7.87
C GLN A 39 5.62 -3.94 -9.05
N GLU A 40 6.17 -3.95 -10.26
CA GLU A 40 5.41 -3.65 -11.46
C GLU A 40 4.28 -4.66 -11.66
N ALA A 41 4.59 -5.96 -11.51
CA ALA A 41 3.59 -7.03 -11.63
C ALA A 41 2.48 -6.88 -10.60
N PHE A 42 2.82 -6.50 -9.37
CA PHE A 42 1.83 -6.21 -8.33
C PHE A 42 0.87 -5.11 -8.78
N MET A 43 1.41 -4.00 -9.31
CA MET A 43 0.58 -2.89 -9.77
C MET A 43 -0.31 -3.29 -10.96
N GLU A 44 0.20 -4.06 -11.91
CA GLU A 44 -0.61 -4.54 -13.02
C GLU A 44 -1.80 -5.39 -12.55
N LYS A 45 -1.63 -6.12 -11.47
CA LYS A 45 -2.65 -7.00 -10.90
C LYS A 45 -3.68 -6.25 -10.07
N TYR A 46 -3.25 -5.31 -9.24
CA TYR A 46 -4.07 -4.69 -8.19
C TYR A 46 -4.35 -3.20 -8.36
N ALA A 47 -3.69 -2.50 -9.28
CA ALA A 47 -3.86 -1.06 -9.42
C ALA A 47 -5.31 -0.66 -9.63
N TYR A 48 -5.67 0.48 -9.06
CA TYR A 48 -7.00 1.11 -9.15
C TYR A 48 -8.12 0.37 -8.41
N LEU A 49 -7.81 -0.69 -7.67
CA LEU A 49 -8.81 -1.31 -6.80
C LEU A 49 -9.10 -0.42 -5.61
N GLU A 50 -10.38 -0.36 -5.23
CA GLU A 50 -10.85 0.32 -4.04
C GLU A 50 -11.47 -0.73 -3.13
N ILE A 51 -10.77 -1.08 -2.06
CA ILE A 51 -11.18 -2.14 -1.16
C ILE A 51 -11.83 -1.52 0.07
N HIS A 52 -13.12 -1.75 0.24
CA HIS A 52 -13.90 -1.26 1.38
C HIS A 52 -13.92 -2.30 2.48
N TYR A 53 -13.67 -1.85 3.72
CA TYR A 53 -13.76 -2.72 4.88
C TYR A 53 -14.15 -1.88 6.10
N ASN A 54 -14.65 -2.54 7.16
CA ASN A 54 -15.00 -1.85 8.40
C ASN A 54 -13.81 -1.88 9.35
N HIS A 55 -13.51 -0.72 9.95
CA HIS A 55 -12.44 -0.65 10.95
C HIS A 55 -12.80 -1.60 12.11
N PRO A 56 -11.86 -2.44 12.55
CA PRO A 56 -12.16 -3.47 13.57
C PRO A 56 -12.60 -2.91 14.93
N ILE A 57 -12.13 -1.70 15.26
CA ILE A 57 -12.44 -1.07 16.55
C ILE A 57 -13.55 -0.04 16.40
N TRP A 58 -13.38 0.94 15.50
CA TRP A 58 -14.31 2.05 15.34
C TRP A 58 -15.53 1.74 14.48
N LYS A 59 -15.51 0.64 13.78
CA LYS A 59 -16.60 0.20 12.88
C LYS A 59 -16.92 1.17 11.75
N GLU A 60 -16.03 2.15 11.51
CA GLU A 60 -16.17 3.06 10.40
C GLU A 60 -15.81 2.38 9.07
N ASP A 61 -16.41 2.85 7.99
CA ASP A 61 -16.05 2.41 6.65
C ASP A 61 -14.65 2.92 6.30
N MET A 62 -13.77 2.00 5.99
CA MET A 62 -12.40 2.31 5.58
C MET A 62 -12.26 2.02 4.09
N LEU A 63 -11.40 2.76 3.43
CA LEU A 63 -11.13 2.59 2.01
C LEU A 63 -9.63 2.45 1.78
N LEU A 64 -9.22 1.26 1.36
CA LEU A 64 -7.86 1.01 0.88
C LEU A 64 -7.88 1.24 -0.63
N ARG A 65 -7.23 2.31 -1.08
CA ARG A 65 -7.15 2.65 -2.51
C ARG A 65 -5.79 2.28 -3.05
N LEU A 66 -5.76 1.49 -4.10
CA LEU A 66 -4.51 1.15 -4.79
C LEU A 66 -4.32 2.07 -5.99
N ASN A 67 -4.29 3.36 -5.71
CA ASN A 67 -4.05 4.42 -6.68
C ASN A 67 -2.88 5.29 -6.21
N PRO A 68 -1.65 4.94 -6.61
CA PRO A 68 -0.47 5.69 -6.15
C PRO A 68 -0.40 7.10 -6.70
N ILE A 69 -1.07 7.41 -7.81
CA ILE A 69 -1.11 8.76 -8.35
C ILE A 69 -1.83 9.70 -7.37
N GLU A 70 -2.94 9.24 -6.81
CA GLU A 70 -3.67 10.02 -5.81
C GLU A 70 -2.91 10.05 -4.47
N ALA A 71 -2.37 8.92 -4.05
CA ALA A 71 -1.63 8.85 -2.78
C ALA A 71 -0.39 9.75 -2.79
N GLN A 72 0.28 9.86 -3.93
CA GLN A 72 1.49 10.68 -4.07
C GLN A 72 1.24 12.16 -3.79
N LYS A 73 0.02 12.64 -3.96
CA LYS A 73 -0.32 14.04 -3.71
C LYS A 73 -0.26 14.41 -2.22
N GLU A 74 -0.30 13.41 -1.34
CA GLU A 74 -0.36 13.61 0.11
C GLU A 74 0.99 13.41 0.80
N ILE A 75 2.05 13.08 0.07
CA ILE A 75 3.36 12.82 0.65
C ILE A 75 4.46 13.41 -0.23
N THR A 76 5.55 13.88 0.40
CA THR A 76 6.70 14.39 -0.33
C THR A 76 7.77 13.30 -0.48
N MET A 77 8.59 13.41 -1.51
CA MET A 77 9.68 12.47 -1.73
C MET A 77 10.71 12.52 -0.60
N ASP A 78 10.88 13.67 0.03
CA ASP A 78 11.79 13.81 1.17
C ASP A 78 11.39 12.86 2.32
N VAL A 79 10.10 12.73 2.59
CA VAL A 79 9.61 11.81 3.62
C VAL A 79 9.87 10.37 3.22
N VAL A 80 9.62 10.02 1.96
CA VAL A 80 9.88 8.67 1.46
C VAL A 80 11.36 8.31 1.58
N GLU A 81 12.25 9.25 1.27
CA GLU A 81 13.69 9.05 1.38
C GLU A 81 14.13 8.82 2.83
N GLU A 82 13.52 9.54 3.78
CA GLU A 82 13.76 9.31 5.20
C GLU A 82 13.35 7.90 5.62
N TYR A 83 12.19 7.45 5.15
CA TYR A 83 11.71 6.08 5.41
C TYR A 83 12.68 5.06 4.81
N ASN A 84 13.12 5.28 3.56
CA ASN A 84 14.04 4.38 2.89
C ASN A 84 15.35 4.24 3.64
N GLU A 85 15.89 5.35 4.12
CA GLU A 85 17.14 5.36 4.88
C GLU A 85 16.98 4.61 6.20
N PHE A 86 15.88 4.87 6.91
CA PHE A 86 15.60 4.19 8.18
C PHE A 86 15.47 2.68 7.98
N LEU A 87 14.74 2.26 6.95
CA LEU A 87 14.47 0.84 6.68
C LEU A 87 15.62 0.12 5.98
N GLN A 88 16.54 0.86 5.33
CA GLN A 88 17.54 0.28 4.45
C GLN A 88 16.87 -0.55 3.34
N ASP A 89 15.80 0.00 2.78
CA ASP A 89 14.96 -0.62 1.77
C ASP A 89 14.25 0.49 0.99
N ASP A 90 14.05 0.32 -0.30
CA ASP A 90 13.42 1.34 -1.14
C ASP A 90 11.92 1.10 -1.23
N LEU A 91 11.15 2.09 -0.82
CA LEU A 91 9.70 2.03 -0.84
C LEU A 91 9.14 2.54 -2.16
N LEU A 92 8.19 1.80 -2.71
CA LEU A 92 7.38 2.21 -3.84
C LEU A 92 5.99 2.52 -3.33
N ILE A 93 5.49 3.72 -3.59
CA ILE A 93 4.13 4.07 -3.20
C ILE A 93 3.14 3.28 -4.07
N ILE A 94 2.17 2.62 -3.44
CA ILE A 94 1.17 1.81 -4.16
C ILE A 94 -0.27 2.24 -3.87
N GLY A 95 -0.49 3.05 -2.83
CA GLY A 95 -1.83 3.50 -2.49
C GLY A 95 -1.89 4.20 -1.16
N ASP A 96 -3.08 4.27 -0.61
CA ASP A 96 -3.32 4.86 0.70
C ASP A 96 -4.53 4.23 1.38
N ILE A 97 -4.71 4.53 2.66
CA ILE A 97 -5.90 4.14 3.42
C ILE A 97 -6.56 5.43 3.90
N GLU A 98 -7.74 5.71 3.36
CA GLU A 98 -8.50 6.90 3.76
C GLU A 98 -8.96 6.82 5.20
N LYS A 99 -9.21 7.98 5.79
CA LYS A 99 -9.60 8.22 7.19
C LYS A 99 -8.49 8.02 8.20
N GLU A 100 -7.50 7.16 7.90
CA GLU A 100 -6.32 7.02 8.76
C GLU A 100 -5.13 7.82 8.23
N ASN A 101 -5.24 8.39 7.03
CA ASN A 101 -4.18 9.15 6.36
C ASN A 101 -2.88 8.35 6.23
N LEU A 102 -3.01 7.04 6.04
CA LEU A 102 -1.87 6.16 5.89
C LEU A 102 -1.49 6.04 4.43
N THR A 103 -0.20 6.20 4.14
CA THR A 103 0.35 5.92 2.81
C THR A 103 0.79 4.46 2.78
N LEU A 104 0.46 3.77 1.69
CA LEU A 104 0.76 2.35 1.53
C LEU A 104 1.91 2.17 0.54
N PHE A 105 2.89 1.38 0.95
CA PHE A 105 4.10 1.11 0.15
C PHE A 105 4.35 -0.39 0.00
N LEU A 106 4.97 -0.73 -1.12
CA LEU A 106 5.58 -2.05 -1.34
C LEU A 106 7.07 -1.84 -1.54
N SER A 107 7.90 -2.41 -0.66
CA SER A 107 9.34 -2.19 -0.72
C SER A 107 10.02 -3.06 -1.78
N GLU A 108 11.24 -2.68 -2.15
CA GLU A 108 12.06 -3.44 -3.08
C GLU A 108 12.28 -4.88 -2.61
N LYS A 109 12.43 -5.07 -1.29
CA LYS A 109 12.61 -6.40 -0.70
C LYS A 109 11.32 -7.20 -0.58
N GLY A 110 10.17 -6.60 -0.92
CA GLY A 110 8.89 -7.30 -0.97
C GLY A 110 8.01 -7.17 0.26
N PHE A 111 8.28 -6.21 1.14
CA PHE A 111 7.47 -5.99 2.34
C PHE A 111 6.46 -4.87 2.12
N TYR A 112 5.29 -5.01 2.75
CA TYR A 112 4.23 -4.00 2.72
C TYR A 112 4.32 -3.13 3.96
N TYR A 113 4.34 -1.82 3.76
CA TYR A 113 4.41 -0.83 4.85
C TYR A 113 3.28 0.17 4.73
N THR A 114 2.78 0.62 5.88
CA THR A 114 1.98 1.84 5.94
C THR A 114 2.77 2.88 6.72
N GLY A 115 2.70 4.13 6.27
CA GLY A 115 3.44 5.23 6.88
C GLY A 115 2.55 6.42 7.20
N TYR A 116 2.83 7.05 8.34
CA TYR A 116 2.20 8.28 8.78
C TYR A 116 3.19 9.02 9.68
N ASP A 117 3.58 10.24 9.27
CA ASP A 117 4.59 11.05 9.97
C ASP A 117 5.88 10.23 10.23
N ASP A 118 6.24 10.04 11.49
CA ASP A 118 7.43 9.28 11.91
C ASP A 118 7.15 7.81 12.20
N CYS A 119 5.95 7.34 11.88
CA CYS A 119 5.53 5.95 12.15
C CYS A 119 5.46 5.15 10.87
N LEU A 120 6.07 3.97 10.89
CA LEU A 120 5.97 2.97 9.84
C LEU A 120 5.47 1.67 10.44
N LYS A 121 4.63 0.96 9.72
CA LYS A 121 4.16 -0.35 10.17
C LYS A 121 4.45 -1.37 9.08
N ASN A 122 5.20 -2.41 9.44
CA ASN A 122 5.52 -3.51 8.54
C ASN A 122 4.43 -4.58 8.65
N TRP A 123 3.77 -4.86 7.52
CA TRP A 123 2.66 -5.82 7.46
C TRP A 123 3.09 -7.17 6.89
N GLY A 124 4.40 -7.39 6.69
CA GLY A 124 4.90 -8.63 6.13
C GLY A 124 5.02 -8.59 4.62
N ASP A 125 5.18 -9.77 4.03
CA ASP A 125 5.49 -9.93 2.62
C ASP A 125 4.36 -10.52 1.77
N ASN A 126 3.14 -10.54 2.31
CA ASN A 126 1.98 -11.10 1.59
C ASN A 126 0.81 -10.13 1.64
N PHE A 127 0.33 -9.72 0.46
CA PHE A 127 -0.72 -8.72 0.35
C PHE A 127 -2.05 -9.18 0.97
N GLU A 128 -2.44 -10.42 0.73
CA GLU A 128 -3.69 -10.95 1.29
C GLU A 128 -3.63 -11.03 2.81
N THR A 129 -2.48 -11.42 3.35
CA THR A 129 -2.25 -11.45 4.80
C THR A 129 -2.32 -10.04 5.39
N MET A 130 -1.78 -9.05 4.68
CA MET A 130 -1.88 -7.65 5.11
C MET A 130 -3.34 -7.21 5.21
N ILE A 131 -4.16 -7.51 4.19
CA ILE A 131 -5.58 -7.17 4.21
C ILE A 131 -6.28 -7.85 5.38
N LYS A 132 -5.97 -9.12 5.61
CA LYS A 132 -6.53 -9.88 6.73
C LYS A 132 -6.24 -9.20 8.07
N MET A 133 -4.99 -8.74 8.26
CA MET A 133 -4.59 -8.05 9.49
C MET A 133 -5.28 -6.69 9.62
N LEU A 134 -5.40 -5.94 8.53
CA LEU A 134 -6.13 -4.67 8.54
C LEU A 134 -7.59 -4.86 8.97
N VAL A 135 -8.24 -5.85 8.43
CA VAL A 135 -9.66 -6.13 8.72
C VAL A 135 -9.87 -6.64 10.14
N SER A 136 -8.96 -7.47 10.65
CA SER A 136 -9.04 -8.03 12.01
C SER A 136 -8.53 -7.09 13.09
N GLY A 137 -7.72 -6.10 12.71
CA GLY A 137 -7.07 -5.20 13.66
C GLY A 137 -5.86 -5.81 14.35
N GLU A 138 -5.42 -6.96 13.89
CA GLU A 138 -4.28 -7.68 14.48
C GLU A 138 -3.11 -7.68 13.51
N GLY A 139 -1.90 -7.79 14.07
CA GLY A 139 -0.68 -7.94 13.29
C GLY A 139 -0.01 -6.63 12.94
N GLY A 140 1.03 -6.76 12.11
CA GLY A 140 1.89 -5.64 11.74
C GLY A 140 2.89 -5.32 12.83
N GLU A 141 4.07 -4.85 12.44
CA GLU A 141 5.12 -4.44 13.35
C GLU A 141 5.34 -2.95 13.23
N LEU A 142 5.00 -2.22 14.30
CA LEU A 142 5.13 -0.76 14.34
C LEU A 142 6.59 -0.38 14.56
N GLN A 143 7.07 0.56 13.76
CA GLN A 143 8.40 1.13 13.87
C GLN A 143 8.26 2.65 13.92
N ILE A 144 8.95 3.28 14.86
CA ILE A 144 8.94 4.73 15.01
C ILE A 144 10.32 5.26 14.65
N LEU A 145 10.35 6.20 13.70
CA LEU A 145 11.59 6.82 13.28
C LEU A 145 12.05 7.79 14.35
N ASP A 146 13.34 7.74 14.66
CA ASP A 146 13.98 8.66 15.57
C ASP A 146 14.51 9.85 14.74
N LEU A 147 13.64 10.82 14.54
CA LEU A 147 13.95 12.01 13.72
C LEU A 147 14.54 13.13 14.56
#